data_bbfc7378d3bae6e9f72632b81beb2075
#
_entry.id   bbfc7378d3bae6e9f72632b81beb2075
#
_cell.length_a   1.000
_cell.length_b   1.000
_cell.length_c   1.000
_cell.angle_alpha   90.00
_cell.angle_beta   90.00
_cell.angle_gamma   90.00
#
_symmetry.space_group_name_H-M   'P 1'
#
loop_
_entity.id
_entity.type
_entity.pdbx_description
1 polymer ?
#
loop_
_entity_poly.entity_id
_entity_poly.type
_entity_poly.pdbx_seq_one_letter_code
_entity_poly.pdbx_strand_id
1 'polypeptide(L)'
;MTTNNDTSYSGLSAAAQARIDIVRRIAVEVAGPAAVAVDRDSRYPREAMDALKKEKLLSAYVPVELGGFGASIVELGYMCEALGQRCSSAAMVFAMHQIQVACMVRHGTTPFFQNYMKDIVRDQRVIASVTSEAGVGGSVRTSICPIERDGDQCSIRKEGTVVSYCADADDLLITVRRNAEAASNDQALIKKHLRSMVSTT
;
A
#
# COMPACT_ATOMS: atom_id res chain seq x y z
N MET A 1 -16.54 -26.90 -16.68
CA MET A 1 -15.60 -27.68 -15.85
C MET A 1 -15.19 -26.82 -14.67
N THR A 2 -15.84 -27.01 -13.54
CA THR A 2 -15.58 -26.34 -12.27
C THR A 2 -14.38 -27.02 -11.63
N THR A 3 -13.19 -26.47 -11.79
CA THR A 3 -12.06 -26.89 -10.97
C THR A 3 -12.22 -26.28 -9.59
N ASN A 4 -12.76 -27.05 -8.65
CA ASN A 4 -12.59 -26.80 -7.23
C ASN A 4 -11.09 -26.91 -6.91
N ASN A 5 -10.36 -25.83 -6.99
CA ASN A 5 -9.02 -25.75 -6.40
C ASN A 5 -9.21 -25.51 -4.89
N ASP A 6 -9.47 -26.58 -4.17
CA ASP A 6 -9.39 -26.63 -2.72
C ASP A 6 -7.92 -26.65 -2.31
N THR A 7 -7.24 -25.53 -2.49
CA THR A 7 -5.85 -25.35 -2.06
C THR A 7 -5.89 -24.86 -0.62
N SER A 8 -5.95 -25.80 0.33
CA SER A 8 -5.62 -25.51 1.72
C SER A 8 -4.11 -25.29 1.80
N TYR A 9 -3.68 -24.08 2.15
CA TYR A 9 -2.26 -23.80 2.37
C TYR A 9 -1.83 -24.36 3.72
N SER A 10 -0.92 -25.34 3.70
CA SER A 10 -0.40 -25.96 4.91
C SER A 10 0.31 -24.93 5.79
N GLY A 11 0.00 -24.92 7.08
CA GLY A 11 0.65 -24.05 8.08
C GLY A 11 -0.02 -22.72 8.36
N LEU A 12 -1.17 -22.41 7.72
CA LEU A 12 -1.97 -21.23 8.05
C LEU A 12 -3.02 -21.53 9.12
N SER A 13 -3.31 -20.53 9.96
CA SER A 13 -4.44 -20.60 10.88
C SER A 13 -5.78 -20.60 10.13
N ALA A 14 -6.84 -21.14 10.73
CA ALA A 14 -8.19 -21.10 10.17
C ALA A 14 -8.64 -19.66 9.85
N ALA A 15 -8.26 -18.68 10.68
CA ALA A 15 -8.59 -17.28 10.46
C ALA A 15 -7.84 -16.70 9.22
N ALA A 16 -6.57 -17.07 9.03
CA ALA A 16 -5.80 -16.68 7.86
C ALA A 16 -6.40 -17.29 6.58
N GLN A 17 -6.74 -18.58 6.63
CA GLN A 17 -7.39 -19.26 5.52
C GLN A 17 -8.72 -18.59 5.15
N ALA A 18 -9.57 -18.28 6.11
CA ALA A 18 -10.84 -17.61 5.87
C ALA A 18 -10.67 -16.23 5.20
N ARG A 19 -9.65 -15.44 5.59
CA ARG A 19 -9.35 -14.16 4.93
C ARG A 19 -8.87 -14.34 3.49
N ILE A 20 -8.03 -15.35 3.22
CA ILE A 20 -7.59 -15.67 1.86
C ILE A 20 -8.80 -16.10 1.00
N ASP A 21 -9.73 -16.88 1.54
CA ASP A 21 -10.93 -17.30 0.83
C ASP A 21 -11.87 -16.12 0.50
N ILE A 22 -11.93 -15.11 1.39
CA ILE A 22 -12.61 -13.85 1.09
C ILE A 22 -11.94 -13.15 -0.11
N VAL A 23 -10.60 -13.06 -0.11
CA VAL A 23 -9.86 -12.44 -1.23
C VAL A 23 -10.05 -13.21 -2.53
N ARG A 24 -10.05 -14.55 -2.49
CA ARG A 24 -10.34 -15.38 -3.67
C ARG A 24 -11.73 -15.12 -4.24
N ARG A 25 -12.74 -15.01 -3.38
CA ARG A 25 -14.09 -14.64 -3.80
C ARG A 25 -14.10 -13.26 -4.46
N ILE A 26 -13.48 -12.25 -3.86
CA ILE A 26 -13.34 -10.91 -4.45
C ILE A 26 -12.62 -10.98 -5.80
N ALA A 27 -11.55 -11.78 -5.90
CA ALA A 27 -10.82 -11.95 -7.15
C ALA A 27 -11.69 -12.53 -8.26
N VAL A 28 -12.51 -13.54 -7.96
CA VAL A 28 -13.37 -14.21 -8.95
C VAL A 28 -14.60 -13.39 -9.31
N GLU A 29 -15.28 -12.84 -8.31
CA GLU A 29 -16.59 -12.21 -8.48
C GLU A 29 -16.51 -10.72 -8.84
N VAL A 30 -15.40 -10.03 -8.47
CA VAL A 30 -15.28 -8.58 -8.64
C VAL A 30 -14.08 -8.21 -9.52
N ALA A 31 -12.86 -8.64 -9.16
CA ALA A 31 -11.65 -8.20 -9.86
C ALA A 31 -11.56 -8.80 -11.27
N GLY A 32 -11.87 -10.08 -11.44
CA GLY A 32 -11.83 -10.77 -12.73
C GLY A 32 -12.76 -10.17 -13.77
N PRO A 33 -14.05 -9.97 -13.49
CA PRO A 33 -14.97 -9.32 -14.42
C PRO A 33 -14.54 -7.91 -14.86
N ALA A 34 -13.86 -7.15 -13.99
CA ALA A 34 -13.37 -5.80 -14.28
C ALA A 34 -12.00 -5.78 -14.99
N ALA A 35 -11.24 -6.88 -14.96
CA ALA A 35 -9.83 -6.91 -15.35
C ALA A 35 -9.56 -6.42 -16.77
N VAL A 36 -10.36 -6.84 -17.74
CA VAL A 36 -10.20 -6.44 -19.16
C VAL A 36 -10.40 -4.93 -19.33
N ALA A 37 -11.39 -4.34 -18.64
CA ALA A 37 -11.64 -2.90 -18.69
C ALA A 37 -10.56 -2.11 -17.96
N VAL A 38 -10.06 -2.63 -16.82
CA VAL A 38 -8.95 -2.03 -16.07
C VAL A 38 -7.68 -1.94 -16.92
N ASP A 39 -7.36 -3.01 -17.65
CA ASP A 39 -6.17 -3.07 -18.52
C ASP A 39 -6.34 -2.18 -19.76
N ARG A 40 -7.42 -2.38 -20.51
CA ARG A 40 -7.70 -1.64 -21.75
C ARG A 40 -7.72 -0.12 -21.54
N ASP A 41 -8.37 0.33 -20.47
CA ASP A 41 -8.60 1.75 -20.19
C ASP A 41 -7.50 2.34 -19.29
N SER A 42 -6.46 1.55 -18.96
CA SER A 42 -5.33 1.94 -18.09
C SER A 42 -5.80 2.60 -16.78
N ARG A 43 -6.85 2.08 -16.18
CA ARG A 43 -7.51 2.69 -15.02
C ARG A 43 -7.24 1.97 -13.70
N TYR A 44 -7.45 2.68 -12.62
CA TYR A 44 -7.39 2.11 -11.27
C TYR A 44 -8.43 1.00 -11.07
N PRO A 45 -8.08 -0.16 -10.45
CA PRO A 45 -8.97 -1.29 -10.23
C PRO A 45 -9.94 -1.03 -9.05
N ARG A 46 -10.76 0.01 -9.18
CA ARG A 46 -11.61 0.56 -8.12
C ARG A 46 -12.53 -0.48 -7.50
N GLU A 47 -13.18 -1.29 -8.34
CA GLU A 47 -14.13 -2.30 -7.91
C GLU A 47 -13.48 -3.31 -6.94
N ALA A 48 -12.29 -3.79 -7.27
CA ALA A 48 -11.54 -4.72 -6.43
C ALA A 48 -11.09 -4.06 -5.13
N MET A 49 -10.57 -2.83 -5.22
CA MET A 49 -10.08 -2.11 -4.04
C MET A 49 -11.21 -1.74 -3.09
N ASP A 50 -12.38 -1.35 -3.59
CA ASP A 50 -13.56 -1.06 -2.77
C ASP A 50 -14.10 -2.33 -2.08
N ALA A 51 -14.06 -3.47 -2.77
CA ALA A 51 -14.42 -4.75 -2.17
C ALA A 51 -13.44 -5.14 -1.05
N LEU A 52 -12.13 -4.95 -1.26
CA LEU A 52 -11.11 -5.18 -0.22
C LEU A 52 -11.27 -4.23 0.98
N LYS A 53 -11.61 -2.96 0.75
CA LYS A 53 -11.92 -1.98 1.82
C LYS A 53 -13.11 -2.44 2.66
N LYS A 54 -14.18 -2.90 2.03
CA LYS A 54 -15.39 -3.40 2.71
C LYS A 54 -15.08 -4.53 3.68
N GLU A 55 -14.18 -5.41 3.31
CA GLU A 55 -13.71 -6.54 4.14
C GLU A 55 -12.54 -6.16 5.07
N LYS A 56 -12.18 -4.86 5.17
CA LYS A 56 -11.10 -4.31 6.01
C LYS A 56 -9.70 -4.88 5.70
N LEU A 57 -9.49 -5.35 4.48
CA LEU A 57 -8.26 -6.03 4.08
C LEU A 57 -7.10 -5.08 3.79
N LEU A 58 -7.34 -3.75 3.65
CA LEU A 58 -6.24 -2.79 3.52
C LEU A 58 -5.44 -2.63 4.81
N SER A 59 -6.01 -2.99 5.94
CA SER A 59 -5.30 -3.02 7.23
C SER A 59 -4.83 -4.44 7.64
N ALA A 60 -4.71 -5.36 6.68
CA ALA A 60 -4.41 -6.77 6.98
C ALA A 60 -3.12 -6.95 7.77
N TYR A 61 -2.05 -6.22 7.42
CA TYR A 61 -0.75 -6.33 8.08
C TYR A 61 -0.64 -5.49 9.36
N VAL A 62 -1.56 -4.56 9.60
CA VAL A 62 -1.57 -3.77 10.85
C VAL A 62 -1.71 -4.72 12.04
N PRO A 63 -0.91 -4.55 13.12
CA PRO A 63 -0.98 -5.38 14.32
C PRO A 63 -2.36 -5.39 14.97
N VAL A 64 -2.69 -6.51 15.64
CA VAL A 64 -4.00 -6.71 16.28
C VAL A 64 -4.24 -5.68 17.38
N GLU A 65 -3.21 -5.30 18.12
CA GLU A 65 -3.28 -4.28 19.18
C GLU A 65 -3.61 -2.87 18.67
N LEU A 66 -3.44 -2.64 17.37
CA LEU A 66 -3.84 -1.40 16.68
C LEU A 66 -5.16 -1.56 15.90
N GLY A 67 -5.80 -2.73 16.01
CA GLY A 67 -7.08 -3.03 15.41
C GLY A 67 -7.03 -3.68 14.02
N GLY A 68 -5.84 -4.03 13.52
CA GLY A 68 -5.65 -4.77 12.27
C GLY A 68 -5.82 -6.28 12.45
N PHE A 69 -5.50 -7.06 11.41
CA PHE A 69 -5.55 -8.52 11.48
C PHE A 69 -4.24 -9.17 11.92
N GLY A 70 -3.12 -8.44 11.93
CA GLY A 70 -1.78 -8.99 12.21
C GLY A 70 -1.40 -10.08 11.21
N ALA A 71 -1.85 -9.98 9.95
CA ALA A 71 -1.57 -10.96 8.91
C ALA A 71 -0.07 -11.14 8.70
N SER A 72 0.37 -12.38 8.48
CA SER A 72 1.76 -12.65 8.14
C SER A 72 2.09 -12.24 6.70
N ILE A 73 3.37 -12.08 6.40
CA ILE A 73 3.83 -11.82 5.03
C ILE A 73 3.47 -12.97 4.07
N VAL A 74 3.43 -14.20 4.57
CA VAL A 74 3.02 -15.39 3.81
C VAL A 74 1.54 -15.31 3.45
N GLU A 75 0.70 -14.93 4.42
CA GLU A 75 -0.73 -14.72 4.19
C GLU A 75 -0.99 -13.62 3.15
N LEU A 76 -0.27 -12.49 3.24
CA LEU A 76 -0.34 -11.43 2.23
C LEU A 76 0.09 -11.92 0.85
N GLY A 77 1.12 -12.77 0.78
CA GLY A 77 1.56 -13.39 -0.47
C GLY A 77 0.44 -14.19 -1.14
N TYR A 78 -0.28 -15.01 -0.39
CA TYR A 78 -1.42 -15.76 -0.90
C TYR A 78 -2.61 -14.88 -1.30
N MET A 79 -2.85 -13.79 -0.59
CA MET A 79 -3.85 -12.80 -1.00
C MET A 79 -3.49 -12.14 -2.33
N CYS A 80 -2.21 -11.76 -2.51
CA CYS A 80 -1.70 -11.20 -3.76
C CYS A 80 -1.81 -12.21 -4.91
N GLU A 81 -1.45 -13.48 -4.67
CA GLU A 81 -1.58 -14.56 -5.64
C GLU A 81 -3.04 -14.71 -6.10
N ALA A 82 -3.98 -14.80 -5.15
CA ALA A 82 -5.40 -14.94 -5.44
C ALA A 82 -5.94 -13.79 -6.34
N LEU A 83 -5.56 -12.56 -6.03
CA LEU A 83 -5.92 -11.39 -6.84
C LEU A 83 -5.24 -11.45 -8.22
N GLY A 84 -3.94 -11.76 -8.27
CA GLY A 84 -3.12 -11.77 -9.49
C GLY A 84 -3.59 -12.78 -10.52
N GLN A 85 -4.15 -13.91 -10.09
CA GLN A 85 -4.75 -14.90 -10.97
C GLN A 85 -5.97 -14.37 -11.76
N ARG A 86 -6.55 -13.26 -11.34
CA ARG A 86 -7.74 -12.66 -11.96
C ARG A 86 -7.54 -11.24 -12.46
N CYS A 87 -6.75 -10.41 -11.74
CA CYS A 87 -6.46 -9.03 -12.10
C CYS A 87 -5.10 -8.62 -11.54
N SER A 88 -4.08 -8.56 -12.39
CA SER A 88 -2.71 -8.19 -12.01
C SER A 88 -2.64 -6.78 -11.42
N SER A 89 -3.42 -5.83 -11.96
CA SER A 89 -3.46 -4.46 -11.47
C SER A 89 -3.99 -4.38 -10.03
N ALA A 90 -5.05 -5.15 -9.70
CA ALA A 90 -5.58 -5.21 -8.34
C ALA A 90 -4.56 -5.81 -7.36
N ALA A 91 -3.89 -6.89 -7.76
CA ALA A 91 -2.83 -7.52 -6.97
C ALA A 91 -1.66 -6.56 -6.72
N MET A 92 -1.24 -5.82 -7.76
CA MET A 92 -0.13 -4.87 -7.66
C MET A 92 -0.47 -3.72 -6.69
N VAL A 93 -1.65 -3.11 -6.82
CA VAL A 93 -2.08 -2.03 -5.91
C VAL A 93 -2.16 -2.53 -4.48
N PHE A 94 -2.75 -3.71 -4.26
CA PHE A 94 -2.84 -4.32 -2.93
C PHE A 94 -1.45 -4.59 -2.34
N ALA A 95 -0.56 -5.24 -3.11
CA ALA A 95 0.79 -5.56 -2.67
C ALA A 95 1.60 -4.31 -2.31
N MET A 96 1.60 -3.30 -3.19
CA MET A 96 2.32 -2.06 -2.95
C MET A 96 1.79 -1.31 -1.73
N HIS A 97 0.47 -1.28 -1.54
CA HIS A 97 -0.13 -0.71 -0.34
C HIS A 97 0.31 -1.45 0.93
N GLN A 98 0.27 -2.79 0.94
CA GLN A 98 0.70 -3.59 2.09
C GLN A 98 2.20 -3.43 2.40
N ILE A 99 3.04 -3.20 1.40
CA ILE A 99 4.46 -2.85 1.61
C ILE A 99 4.58 -1.53 2.39
N GLN A 100 3.76 -0.50 2.07
CA GLN A 100 3.78 0.76 2.82
C GLN A 100 3.32 0.56 4.27
N VAL A 101 2.26 -0.24 4.48
CA VAL A 101 1.81 -0.63 5.83
C VAL A 101 2.93 -1.36 6.58
N ALA A 102 3.61 -2.31 5.94
CA ALA A 102 4.72 -3.05 6.54
C ALA A 102 5.91 -2.14 6.93
N CYS A 103 6.23 -1.13 6.11
CA CYS A 103 7.24 -0.12 6.45
C CYS A 103 6.86 0.63 7.73
N MET A 104 5.60 1.03 7.87
CA MET A 104 5.13 1.72 9.07
C MET A 104 5.10 0.82 10.30
N VAL A 105 4.65 -0.43 10.16
CA VAL A 105 4.65 -1.41 11.26
C VAL A 105 6.08 -1.65 11.79
N ARG A 106 7.07 -1.71 10.89
CA ARG A 106 8.46 -2.01 11.26
C ARG A 106 9.25 -0.80 11.74
N HIS A 107 8.93 0.40 11.24
CA HIS A 107 9.75 1.61 11.45
C HIS A 107 8.97 2.77 12.07
N GLY A 108 7.63 2.73 12.06
CA GLY A 108 6.74 3.79 12.56
C GLY A 108 6.53 3.71 14.07
N THR A 109 7.60 3.84 14.87
CA THR A 109 7.55 3.73 16.35
C THR A 109 7.03 4.98 17.05
N THR A 110 6.90 6.11 16.35
CA THR A 110 6.41 7.35 16.93
C THR A 110 4.90 7.31 17.18
N PRO A 111 4.37 8.07 18.17
CA PRO A 111 2.93 8.19 18.40
C PRO A 111 2.15 8.62 17.16
N PHE A 112 2.76 9.43 16.29
CA PHE A 112 2.17 9.85 15.02
C PHE A 112 1.86 8.64 14.11
N PHE A 113 2.84 7.77 13.86
CA PHE A 113 2.64 6.60 13.01
C PHE A 113 1.74 5.54 13.66
N GLN A 114 1.81 5.39 14.99
CA GLN A 114 0.91 4.50 15.72
C GLN A 114 -0.56 4.94 15.56
N ASN A 115 -0.85 6.22 15.69
CA ASN A 115 -2.19 6.76 15.47
C ASN A 115 -2.60 6.67 14.00
N TYR A 116 -1.67 6.91 13.07
CA TYR A 116 -1.95 6.78 11.65
C TYR A 116 -2.28 5.34 11.24
N MET A 117 -1.66 4.32 11.82
CA MET A 117 -2.04 2.93 11.59
C MET A 117 -3.47 2.64 12.06
N LYS A 118 -3.93 3.23 13.18
CA LYS A 118 -5.34 3.17 13.59
C LYS A 118 -6.28 3.86 12.59
N ASP A 119 -5.84 4.97 11.99
CA ASP A 119 -6.61 5.63 10.93
C ASP A 119 -6.72 4.75 9.67
N ILE A 120 -5.66 4.01 9.31
CA ILE A 120 -5.73 3.03 8.22
C ILE A 120 -6.78 1.95 8.51
N VAL A 121 -6.83 1.44 9.75
CA VAL A 121 -7.83 0.45 10.15
C VAL A 121 -9.25 1.01 10.09
N ARG A 122 -9.45 2.20 10.61
CA ARG A 122 -10.78 2.84 10.68
C ARG A 122 -11.32 3.18 9.29
N ASP A 123 -10.49 3.83 8.47
CA ASP A 123 -10.91 4.49 7.22
C ASP A 123 -10.53 3.67 5.98
N GLN A 124 -9.79 2.55 6.13
CA GLN A 124 -9.30 1.72 5.03
C GLN A 124 -8.57 2.54 3.96
N ARG A 125 -7.61 3.37 4.41
CA ARG A 125 -6.88 4.31 3.57
C ARG A 125 -5.93 3.61 2.61
N VAL A 126 -5.91 4.02 1.36
CA VAL A 126 -4.95 3.56 0.34
C VAL A 126 -3.71 4.45 0.40
N ILE A 127 -2.54 3.82 0.46
CA ILE A 127 -1.26 4.52 0.55
C ILE A 127 -0.43 4.21 -0.69
N ALA A 128 -0.06 5.24 -1.44
CA ALA A 128 0.88 5.12 -2.55
C ALA A 128 2.32 5.38 -2.08
N SER A 129 3.27 4.77 -2.79
CA SER A 129 4.70 4.86 -2.51
C SER A 129 5.38 5.87 -3.41
N VAL A 130 6.18 6.79 -2.83
CA VAL A 130 7.01 7.72 -3.57
C VAL A 130 8.48 7.43 -3.26
N THR A 131 8.99 6.34 -3.83
CA THR A 131 10.39 5.90 -3.69
C THR A 131 11.23 6.23 -4.92
N SER A 132 10.65 6.15 -6.13
CA SER A 132 11.36 6.50 -7.37
C SER A 132 11.76 7.97 -7.38
N GLU A 133 12.94 8.24 -7.94
CA GLU A 133 13.50 9.58 -8.00
C GLU A 133 14.43 9.70 -9.21
N ALA A 134 14.31 10.81 -9.96
CA ALA A 134 15.20 11.11 -11.07
C ALA A 134 16.66 11.19 -10.57
N GLY A 135 17.58 10.55 -11.27
CA GLY A 135 19.01 10.56 -10.94
C GLY A 135 19.46 9.49 -9.94
N VAL A 136 18.53 8.75 -9.30
CA VAL A 136 18.88 7.68 -8.32
C VAL A 136 18.82 6.28 -8.97
N GLY A 137 18.19 6.15 -10.12
CA GLY A 137 17.94 4.85 -10.76
C GLY A 137 17.03 3.96 -9.93
N GLY A 138 17.26 2.65 -9.93
CA GLY A 138 16.46 1.67 -9.19
C GLY A 138 16.85 1.49 -7.71
N SER A 139 17.73 2.34 -7.15
CA SER A 139 18.19 2.18 -5.76
C SER A 139 17.18 2.71 -4.75
N VAL A 140 16.34 1.82 -4.22
CA VAL A 140 15.37 2.17 -3.16
C VAL A 140 16.01 2.52 -1.81
N ARG A 141 17.34 2.31 -1.67
CA ARG A 141 18.09 2.61 -0.44
C ARG A 141 18.72 3.99 -0.44
N THR A 142 18.50 4.78 -1.47
CA THR A 142 19.10 6.10 -1.60
C THR A 142 18.06 7.13 -2.00
N SER A 143 18.26 8.38 -1.56
CA SER A 143 17.48 9.54 -2.01
C SER A 143 18.42 10.74 -2.11
N ILE A 144 18.25 11.57 -3.11
CA ILE A 144 18.95 12.85 -3.26
C ILE A 144 18.08 14.03 -2.84
N CYS A 145 16.77 13.81 -2.63
CA CYS A 145 15.84 14.82 -2.19
C CYS A 145 15.95 15.02 -0.66
N PRO A 146 16.50 16.14 -0.16
CA PRO A 146 16.55 16.41 1.27
C PRO A 146 15.20 16.92 1.82
N ILE A 147 15.00 16.77 3.12
CA ILE A 147 14.01 17.54 3.86
C ILE A 147 14.59 18.93 4.13
N GLU A 148 13.90 19.97 3.72
CA GLU A 148 14.16 21.35 4.11
C GLU A 148 13.24 21.71 5.28
N ARG A 149 13.80 22.25 6.37
CA ARG A 149 13.05 22.60 7.58
C ARG A 149 13.03 24.10 7.75
N ASP A 150 11.84 24.62 8.09
CA ASP A 150 11.63 26.01 8.48
C ASP A 150 10.72 26.02 9.72
N GLY A 151 11.35 26.12 10.90
CA GLY A 151 10.66 25.97 12.18
C GLY A 151 9.95 24.63 12.28
N ASP A 152 8.65 24.64 12.53
CA ASP A 152 7.79 23.46 12.65
C ASP A 152 7.31 22.92 11.29
N GLN A 153 7.64 23.61 10.20
CA GLN A 153 7.27 23.19 8.85
C GLN A 153 8.44 22.47 8.17
N CYS A 154 8.10 21.59 7.25
CA CYS A 154 9.07 20.99 6.35
C CYS A 154 8.56 21.05 4.92
N SER A 155 9.48 21.30 4.00
CA SER A 155 9.24 21.21 2.56
C SER A 155 10.09 20.10 1.94
N ILE A 156 9.56 19.49 0.91
CA ILE A 156 10.27 18.52 0.08
C ILE A 156 9.97 18.81 -1.39
N ARG A 157 10.99 18.68 -2.23
CA ARG A 157 10.82 18.73 -3.68
C ARG A 157 11.44 17.47 -4.26
N LYS A 158 10.61 16.45 -4.48
CA LYS A 158 11.04 15.17 -5.02
C LYS A 158 10.51 15.00 -6.44
N GLU A 159 11.43 14.76 -7.37
CA GLU A 159 11.09 14.44 -8.76
C GLU A 159 10.91 12.92 -8.89
N GLY A 160 9.70 12.46 -8.63
CA GLY A 160 9.32 11.05 -8.81
C GLY A 160 8.95 10.78 -10.26
N THR A 161 9.68 9.90 -10.93
CA THR A 161 9.44 9.55 -12.34
C THR A 161 8.12 8.81 -12.54
N VAL A 162 7.75 7.95 -11.59
CA VAL A 162 6.48 7.21 -11.56
C VAL A 162 6.02 7.05 -10.12
N VAL A 163 4.76 7.37 -9.87
CA VAL A 163 4.08 7.11 -8.59
C VAL A 163 2.79 6.36 -8.91
N SER A 164 2.84 5.03 -8.77
CA SER A 164 1.72 4.16 -9.10
C SER A 164 0.48 4.54 -8.30
N TYR A 165 -0.68 4.58 -8.96
CA TYR A 165 -2.02 4.87 -8.42
C TYR A 165 -2.11 6.10 -7.48
N CYS A 166 -1.21 7.06 -7.58
CA CYS A 166 -1.22 8.23 -6.68
C CYS A 166 -2.49 9.07 -6.80
N ALA A 167 -3.11 9.13 -7.98
CA ALA A 167 -4.34 9.87 -8.20
C ALA A 167 -5.55 9.29 -7.43
N ASP A 168 -5.51 8.00 -7.09
CA ASP A 168 -6.57 7.27 -6.40
C ASP A 168 -6.22 6.94 -4.94
N ALA A 169 -5.00 7.28 -4.50
CA ALA A 169 -4.56 7.07 -3.13
C ALA A 169 -5.12 8.15 -2.17
N ASP A 170 -5.29 7.78 -0.91
CA ASP A 170 -5.63 8.72 0.15
C ASP A 170 -4.40 9.44 0.69
N ASP A 171 -3.26 8.75 0.74
CA ASP A 171 -1.99 9.25 1.28
C ASP A 171 -0.79 8.79 0.46
N LEU A 172 0.30 9.54 0.58
CA LEU A 172 1.62 9.18 0.07
C LEU A 172 2.56 8.85 1.23
N LEU A 173 3.32 7.77 1.09
CA LEU A 173 4.50 7.52 1.91
C LEU A 173 5.74 7.80 1.06
N ILE A 174 6.52 8.80 1.47
CA ILE A 174 7.61 9.38 0.67
C ILE A 174 8.93 9.09 1.36
N THR A 175 9.88 8.48 0.66
CA THR A 175 11.27 8.36 1.12
C THR A 175 12.04 9.59 0.71
N VAL A 176 12.76 10.19 1.65
CA VAL A 176 13.57 11.39 1.46
C VAL A 176 14.87 11.28 2.22
N ARG A 177 15.89 12.04 1.84
CA ARG A 177 17.11 12.20 2.63
C ARG A 177 16.80 13.06 3.86
N ARG A 178 17.34 12.71 5.02
CA ARG A 178 17.02 13.32 6.32
C ARG A 178 17.24 14.85 6.34
N ASN A 179 18.29 15.31 5.69
CA ASN A 179 18.62 16.73 5.48
C ASN A 179 19.63 16.86 4.32
N ALA A 180 20.08 18.07 4.01
CA ALA A 180 20.99 18.34 2.91
C ALA A 180 22.40 17.76 3.12
N GLU A 181 22.85 17.62 4.37
CA GLU A 181 24.18 17.12 4.77
C GLU A 181 24.21 15.60 4.97
N ALA A 182 23.02 14.96 5.13
CA ALA A 182 22.92 13.54 5.38
C ALA A 182 23.44 12.72 4.19
N ALA A 183 23.96 11.53 4.46
CA ALA A 183 24.29 10.57 3.39
C ALA A 183 23.03 10.16 2.61
N SER A 184 23.19 9.78 1.34
CA SER A 184 22.05 9.44 0.47
C SER A 184 21.23 8.24 0.96
N ASN A 185 21.82 7.39 1.80
CA ASN A 185 21.17 6.24 2.44
C ASN A 185 20.63 6.56 3.85
N ASP A 186 20.87 7.75 4.38
CA ASP A 186 20.23 8.22 5.62
C ASP A 186 18.87 8.83 5.28
N GLN A 187 17.87 7.97 5.24
CA GLN A 187 16.52 8.32 4.80
C GLN A 187 15.56 8.54 5.96
N ALA A 188 14.55 9.34 5.70
CA ALA A 188 13.37 9.51 6.53
C ALA A 188 12.11 9.19 5.71
N LEU A 189 11.05 8.79 6.42
CA LEU A 189 9.72 8.59 5.83
C LEU A 189 8.83 9.77 6.17
N ILE A 190 8.19 10.33 5.16
CA ILE A 190 7.20 11.40 5.32
C ILE A 190 5.86 10.90 4.80
N LYS A 191 4.82 11.09 5.61
CA LYS A 191 3.43 10.85 5.21
C LYS A 191 2.80 12.16 4.75
N LYS A 192 2.21 12.18 3.56
CA LYS A 192 1.44 13.32 3.02
C LYS A 192 0.03 12.89 2.70
N HIS A 193 -0.96 13.66 3.16
CA HIS A 193 -2.36 13.48 2.82
C HIS A 193 -2.70 14.17 1.49
N LEU A 194 -3.24 13.42 0.52
CA LEU A 194 -3.48 13.96 -0.83
C LEU A 194 -4.70 14.86 -0.91
N ARG A 195 -5.76 14.59 -0.15
CA ARG A 195 -6.98 15.40 -0.17
C ARG A 195 -6.78 16.87 0.26
N SER A 196 -5.66 17.19 0.90
CA SER A 196 -5.30 18.57 1.27
C SER A 196 -4.58 19.35 0.15
N MET A 197 -4.37 18.72 -1.03
CA MET A 197 -3.67 19.32 -2.17
C MET A 197 -4.60 19.85 -3.27
N VAL A 198 -5.90 19.63 -3.18
CA VAL A 198 -6.87 20.24 -4.10
C VAL A 198 -7.16 21.65 -3.60
N SER A 199 -6.22 22.57 -3.81
CA SER A 199 -6.52 23.99 -3.88
C SER A 199 -7.07 24.24 -5.28
N THR A 200 -8.35 24.52 -5.36
CA THR A 200 -8.98 25.07 -6.58
C THR A 200 -8.32 26.40 -6.89
N THR A 201 -7.44 26.45 -7.87
CA THR A 201 -7.11 27.66 -8.63
C THR A 201 -8.06 27.76 -9.80
#